data_007f429218352f3a421186db1f3e8cd2
#
_entry.id   007f429218352f3a421186db1f3e8cd2
#
_cell.length_a   1.000
_cell.length_b   1.000
_cell.length_c   1.000
_cell.angle_alpha   90.00
_cell.angle_beta   90.00
_cell.angle_gamma   90.00
#
_symmetry.space_group_name_H-M   'P 1'
#
loop_
_entity.id
_entity.type
_entity.pdbx_description
1 polymer ?
#
loop_
_entity_poly.entity_id
_entity_poly.type
_entity_poly.pdbx_seq_one_letter_code
_entity_poly.pdbx_strand_id
1 'polypeptide(L)'
;AKQKQDMNDLMVNELYIAASSDAEGNFELTRNHKLFQANYLMGAGDYRAALNSYKELNSLFEQNQQFWSNPPIYYLSVLEGVLGSLRSVGNYNEIPYFLEKLRKLIAEDSSLEFKVNATCLLFQYELFPYLDKGNFAECTELMSRYQETLYDKEAWLSPIRKSELLLYTTLIHIGNQNYKAAKKYISNAIIDHNIKYLPLMRTIRLVRLIAYYETQEFELIRHESRSITRSLSSPKEQTFKTEHTVLWF
;
A
#
# COMPACT_ATOMS: atom_id res chain seq x y z
N ALA A 1 -21.03 1.98 12.75
CA ALA A 1 -22.32 1.56 12.14
C ALA A 1 -22.79 2.57 11.07
N LYS A 2 -22.93 3.87 11.40
CA LYS A 2 -23.42 4.92 10.48
C LYS A 2 -22.54 5.03 9.21
N GLN A 3 -21.22 5.07 9.35
CA GLN A 3 -20.29 5.20 8.23
C GLN A 3 -20.33 4.00 7.27
N LYS A 4 -20.62 2.79 7.79
CA LYS A 4 -20.79 1.59 6.97
C LYS A 4 -22.13 1.60 6.23
N GLN A 5 -23.15 2.22 6.82
CA GLN A 5 -24.46 2.42 6.21
C GLN A 5 -24.36 3.47 5.09
N ASP A 6 -23.75 4.62 5.37
CA ASP A 6 -23.52 5.69 4.38
C ASP A 6 -22.73 5.18 3.16
N MET A 7 -21.74 4.27 3.36
CA MET A 7 -20.98 3.65 2.28
C MET A 7 -21.83 2.64 1.47
N ASN A 8 -22.68 1.85 2.13
CA ASN A 8 -23.60 0.96 1.42
C ASN A 8 -24.62 1.74 0.58
N ASP A 9 -25.12 2.85 1.12
CA ASP A 9 -26.09 3.69 0.39
C ASP A 9 -25.44 4.34 -0.82
N LEU A 10 -24.18 4.79 -0.71
CA LEU A 10 -23.38 5.27 -1.84
C LEU A 10 -23.18 4.17 -2.91
N MET A 11 -22.87 2.96 -2.48
CA MET A 11 -22.67 1.83 -3.40
C MET A 11 -23.96 1.45 -4.14
N VAL A 12 -25.10 1.43 -3.44
CA VAL A 12 -26.41 1.18 -4.06
C VAL A 12 -26.76 2.26 -5.08
N ASN A 13 -26.47 3.52 -4.76
CA ASN A 13 -26.68 4.64 -5.69
C ASN A 13 -25.76 4.53 -6.92
N GLU A 14 -24.48 4.20 -6.75
CA GLU A 14 -23.55 3.98 -7.87
C GLU A 14 -23.98 2.82 -8.77
N LEU A 15 -24.42 1.71 -8.16
CA LEU A 15 -24.95 0.56 -8.91
C LEU A 15 -26.22 0.94 -9.70
N TYR A 16 -27.10 1.78 -9.12
CA TYR A 16 -28.29 2.26 -9.80
C TYR A 16 -27.94 3.18 -10.97
N ILE A 17 -27.01 4.11 -10.80
CA ILE A 17 -26.52 5.01 -11.85
C ILE A 17 -25.89 4.19 -12.99
N ALA A 18 -25.08 3.20 -12.68
CA ALA A 18 -24.45 2.33 -13.67
C ALA A 18 -25.47 1.47 -14.44
N ALA A 19 -26.52 1.00 -13.76
CA ALA A 19 -27.58 0.23 -14.41
C ALA A 19 -28.55 1.10 -15.25
N SER A 20 -28.69 2.38 -14.89
CA SER A 20 -29.60 3.32 -15.58
C SER A 20 -28.93 4.10 -16.70
N SER A 21 -27.61 4.10 -16.81
CA SER A 21 -26.88 4.74 -17.90
C SER A 21 -26.59 3.71 -18.98
N ASP A 22 -26.71 4.13 -20.27
CA ASP A 22 -26.17 3.38 -21.44
C ASP A 22 -24.63 3.32 -21.32
N ALA A 23 -24.13 2.61 -20.28
CA ALA A 23 -22.70 2.45 -19.99
C ALA A 23 -22.00 1.58 -21.03
N GLU A 24 -22.76 0.83 -21.84
CA GLU A 24 -22.24 0.04 -22.96
C GLU A 24 -21.65 0.98 -24.02
N GLY A 25 -20.32 1.10 -24.02
CA GLY A 25 -19.54 1.90 -24.95
C GLY A 25 -18.76 3.07 -24.36
N ASN A 26 -19.00 3.48 -23.12
CA ASN A 26 -18.22 4.53 -22.47
C ASN A 26 -17.14 3.95 -21.53
N PHE A 27 -15.89 3.90 -22.03
CA PHE A 27 -14.73 3.39 -21.29
C PHE A 27 -14.57 4.05 -19.90
N GLU A 28 -14.68 5.39 -19.83
CA GLU A 28 -14.43 6.12 -18.58
C GLU A 28 -15.48 5.82 -17.52
N LEU A 29 -16.75 5.75 -17.91
CA LEU A 29 -17.83 5.42 -17.00
C LEU A 29 -17.69 3.99 -16.47
N THR A 30 -17.47 3.03 -17.37
CA THR A 30 -17.24 1.62 -17.02
C THR A 30 -16.02 1.45 -16.10
N ARG A 31 -14.90 2.12 -16.43
CA ARG A 31 -13.69 2.12 -15.60
C ARG A 31 -13.97 2.63 -14.20
N ASN A 32 -14.59 3.80 -14.07
CA ASN A 32 -14.82 4.45 -12.77
C ASN A 32 -15.75 3.60 -11.89
N HIS A 33 -16.82 3.06 -12.48
CA HIS A 33 -17.76 2.20 -11.77
C HIS A 33 -17.07 0.91 -11.25
N LYS A 34 -16.36 0.20 -12.13
CA LYS A 34 -15.66 -1.03 -11.76
C LYS A 34 -14.53 -0.76 -10.74
N LEU A 35 -13.84 0.37 -10.86
CA LEU A 35 -12.80 0.76 -9.91
C LEU A 35 -13.39 1.06 -8.52
N PHE A 36 -14.50 1.76 -8.46
CA PHE A 36 -15.23 2.00 -7.22
C PHE A 36 -15.66 0.68 -6.56
N GLN A 37 -16.27 -0.22 -7.32
CA GLN A 37 -16.70 -1.54 -6.84
C GLN A 37 -15.51 -2.36 -6.31
N ALA A 38 -14.40 -2.41 -7.05
CA ALA A 38 -13.21 -3.15 -6.66
C ALA A 38 -12.59 -2.59 -5.36
N ASN A 39 -12.48 -1.26 -5.25
CA ASN A 39 -11.98 -0.59 -4.05
C ASN A 39 -12.89 -0.84 -2.84
N TYR A 40 -14.20 -0.83 -3.02
CA TYR A 40 -15.14 -1.15 -1.95
C TYR A 40 -14.97 -2.58 -1.44
N LEU A 41 -14.89 -3.56 -2.35
CA LEU A 41 -14.68 -4.97 -1.99
C LEU A 41 -13.34 -5.17 -1.26
N MET A 42 -12.28 -4.50 -1.72
CA MET A 42 -10.98 -4.50 -1.07
C MET A 42 -11.06 -3.95 0.36
N GLY A 43 -11.73 -2.80 0.55
CA GLY A 43 -11.96 -2.18 1.85
C GLY A 43 -12.87 -3.00 2.77
N ALA A 44 -13.79 -3.78 2.21
CA ALA A 44 -14.67 -4.70 2.95
C ALA A 44 -13.95 -6.01 3.35
N GLY A 45 -12.74 -6.26 2.82
CA GLY A 45 -11.97 -7.49 3.07
C GLY A 45 -12.36 -8.67 2.19
N ASP A 46 -13.23 -8.47 1.19
CA ASP A 46 -13.53 -9.49 0.18
C ASP A 46 -12.49 -9.45 -0.95
N TYR A 47 -11.29 -9.90 -0.62
CA TYR A 47 -10.14 -9.85 -1.54
C TYR A 47 -10.32 -10.71 -2.79
N ARG A 48 -11.12 -11.78 -2.73
CA ARG A 48 -11.39 -12.63 -3.92
C ARG A 48 -12.31 -11.94 -4.90
N ALA A 49 -13.40 -11.35 -4.43
CA ALA A 49 -14.30 -10.57 -5.28
C ALA A 49 -13.58 -9.32 -5.82
N ALA A 50 -12.79 -8.62 -4.99
CA ALA A 50 -11.96 -7.51 -5.42
C ALA A 50 -10.99 -7.91 -6.53
N LEU A 51 -10.30 -9.04 -6.40
CA LEU A 51 -9.38 -9.56 -7.42
C LEU A 51 -10.08 -9.79 -8.75
N ASN A 52 -11.28 -10.37 -8.75
CA ASN A 52 -12.06 -10.58 -9.98
C ASN A 52 -12.40 -9.24 -10.64
N SER A 53 -12.90 -8.28 -9.87
CA SER A 53 -13.25 -6.94 -10.39
C SER A 53 -12.02 -6.20 -10.94
N TYR A 54 -10.86 -6.28 -10.27
CA TYR A 54 -9.62 -5.69 -10.79
C TYR A 54 -9.09 -6.42 -12.04
N LYS A 55 -9.24 -7.74 -12.14
CA LYS A 55 -8.89 -8.49 -13.37
C LYS A 55 -9.78 -8.10 -14.54
N GLU A 56 -11.07 -7.88 -14.32
CA GLU A 56 -11.97 -7.35 -15.35
C GLU A 56 -11.55 -5.95 -15.81
N LEU A 57 -11.17 -5.08 -14.86
CA LEU A 57 -10.61 -3.76 -15.18
C LEU A 57 -9.32 -3.87 -15.98
N ASN A 58 -8.40 -4.76 -15.57
CA ASN A 58 -7.18 -5.01 -16.33
C ASN A 58 -7.49 -5.44 -17.77
N SER A 59 -8.46 -6.35 -17.97
CA SER A 59 -8.88 -6.78 -19.30
C SER A 59 -9.46 -5.64 -20.12
N LEU A 60 -10.23 -4.74 -19.49
CA LEU A 60 -10.76 -3.53 -20.13
C LEU A 60 -9.61 -2.62 -20.63
N PHE A 61 -8.56 -2.42 -19.82
CA PHE A 61 -7.37 -1.66 -20.22
C PHE A 61 -6.57 -2.38 -21.32
N GLU A 62 -6.46 -3.69 -21.29
CA GLU A 62 -5.76 -4.48 -22.33
C GLU A 62 -6.43 -4.35 -23.70
N GLN A 63 -7.76 -4.29 -23.72
CA GLN A 63 -8.53 -4.08 -24.94
C GLN A 63 -8.46 -2.62 -25.44
N ASN A 64 -8.05 -1.69 -24.58
CA ASN A 64 -8.03 -0.25 -24.83
C ASN A 64 -6.66 0.36 -24.47
N GLN A 65 -5.59 -0.13 -25.06
CA GLN A 65 -4.21 0.24 -24.73
C GLN A 65 -3.89 1.74 -24.87
N GLN A 66 -4.65 2.46 -25.70
CA GLN A 66 -4.55 3.91 -25.86
C GLN A 66 -4.80 4.69 -24.54
N PHE A 67 -5.44 4.05 -23.55
CA PHE A 67 -5.71 4.66 -22.23
C PHE A 67 -4.68 4.27 -21.16
N TRP A 68 -3.62 3.52 -21.47
CA TRP A 68 -2.61 3.13 -20.47
C TRP A 68 -1.82 4.32 -19.94
N SER A 69 -1.43 5.22 -20.83
CA SER A 69 -0.55 6.34 -20.55
C SER A 69 -1.24 7.70 -20.46
N ASN A 70 -2.57 7.76 -20.55
CA ASN A 70 -3.29 9.03 -20.59
C ASN A 70 -4.56 9.09 -19.74
N PRO A 71 -4.44 9.42 -18.45
CA PRO A 71 -3.24 9.49 -17.61
C PRO A 71 -2.85 8.09 -17.05
N PRO A 72 -1.56 7.79 -16.88
CA PRO A 72 -1.07 6.47 -16.50
C PRO A 72 -1.47 6.06 -15.09
N ILE A 73 -1.82 7.02 -14.25
CA ILE A 73 -2.24 6.77 -12.86
C ILE A 73 -3.47 5.86 -12.74
N TYR A 74 -4.37 5.89 -13.73
CA TYR A 74 -5.55 5.02 -13.69
C TYR A 74 -5.17 3.55 -13.87
N TYR A 75 -4.31 3.26 -14.85
CA TYR A 75 -3.87 1.88 -15.04
C TYR A 75 -2.94 1.41 -13.92
N LEU A 76 -2.09 2.31 -13.39
CA LEU A 76 -1.29 2.04 -12.19
C LEU A 76 -2.18 1.61 -11.00
N SER A 77 -3.29 2.31 -10.76
CA SER A 77 -4.23 1.98 -9.68
C SER A 77 -4.88 0.60 -9.87
N VAL A 78 -5.17 0.21 -11.10
CA VAL A 78 -5.70 -1.12 -11.41
C VAL A 78 -4.65 -2.19 -11.14
N LEU A 79 -3.41 -2.00 -11.61
CA LEU A 79 -2.31 -2.94 -11.36
C LEU A 79 -2.03 -3.08 -9.86
N GLU A 80 -2.03 -1.98 -9.12
CA GLU A 80 -1.90 -1.99 -7.66
C GLU A 80 -3.02 -2.80 -6.99
N GLY A 81 -4.26 -2.59 -7.41
CA GLY A 81 -5.42 -3.33 -6.89
C GLY A 81 -5.34 -4.84 -7.16
N VAL A 82 -4.94 -5.23 -8.38
CA VAL A 82 -4.70 -6.65 -8.71
C VAL A 82 -3.60 -7.23 -7.82
N LEU A 83 -2.44 -6.58 -7.76
CA LEU A 83 -1.28 -7.03 -6.99
C LEU A 83 -1.60 -7.14 -5.49
N GLY A 84 -2.29 -6.14 -4.93
CA GLY A 84 -2.73 -6.14 -3.53
C GLY A 84 -3.71 -7.27 -3.23
N SER A 85 -4.67 -7.50 -4.11
CA SER A 85 -5.62 -8.61 -3.98
C SER A 85 -4.94 -9.96 -4.09
N LEU A 86 -4.00 -10.15 -5.04
CA LEU A 86 -3.23 -11.38 -5.20
C LEU A 86 -2.43 -11.72 -3.93
N ARG A 87 -1.74 -10.73 -3.35
CA ARG A 87 -1.04 -10.91 -2.08
C ARG A 87 -2.00 -11.30 -0.96
N SER A 88 -3.14 -10.60 -0.86
CA SER A 88 -4.13 -10.83 0.21
C SER A 88 -4.76 -12.21 0.17
N VAL A 89 -4.92 -12.81 -1.04
CA VAL A 89 -5.40 -14.18 -1.20
C VAL A 89 -4.27 -15.22 -1.22
N GLY A 90 -3.01 -14.82 -1.11
CA GLY A 90 -1.84 -15.70 -1.10
C GLY A 90 -1.46 -16.27 -2.48
N ASN A 91 -1.95 -15.68 -3.57
CA ASN A 91 -1.66 -16.15 -4.93
C ASN A 91 -0.43 -15.44 -5.53
N TYR A 92 0.75 -15.80 -5.07
CA TYR A 92 2.01 -15.22 -5.55
C TYR A 92 2.39 -15.63 -6.97
N ASN A 93 1.85 -16.71 -7.50
CA ASN A 93 2.23 -17.25 -8.81
C ASN A 93 1.82 -16.32 -9.97
N GLU A 94 0.78 -15.54 -9.82
CA GLU A 94 0.32 -14.59 -10.85
C GLU A 94 1.01 -13.23 -10.75
N ILE A 95 1.65 -12.89 -9.65
CA ILE A 95 2.30 -11.59 -9.43
C ILE A 95 3.29 -11.23 -10.54
N PRO A 96 4.21 -12.12 -10.99
CA PRO A 96 5.19 -11.78 -12.02
C PRO A 96 4.57 -11.26 -13.33
N TYR A 97 3.43 -11.78 -13.73
CA TYR A 97 2.71 -11.32 -14.93
C TYR A 97 2.30 -9.83 -14.83
N PHE A 98 1.78 -9.40 -13.68
CA PHE A 98 1.38 -8.01 -13.46
C PHE A 98 2.56 -7.09 -13.22
N LEU A 99 3.66 -7.59 -12.64
CA LEU A 99 4.91 -6.84 -12.51
C LEU A 99 5.49 -6.51 -13.89
N GLU A 100 5.40 -7.42 -14.85
CA GLU A 100 5.87 -7.15 -16.21
C GLU A 100 5.05 -6.05 -16.90
N LYS A 101 3.74 -6.00 -16.67
CA LYS A 101 2.90 -4.89 -17.14
C LYS A 101 3.27 -3.56 -16.48
N LEU A 102 3.55 -3.61 -15.18
CA LEU A 102 3.98 -2.43 -14.43
C LEU A 102 5.33 -1.90 -14.96
N ARG A 103 6.28 -2.78 -15.30
CA ARG A 103 7.55 -2.39 -15.91
C ARG A 103 7.35 -1.70 -17.27
N LYS A 104 6.45 -2.23 -18.11
CA LYS A 104 6.09 -1.60 -19.38
C LYS A 104 5.50 -0.21 -19.17
N LEU A 105 4.55 -0.07 -18.26
CA LEU A 105 3.95 1.22 -17.94
C LEU A 105 4.98 2.24 -17.46
N ILE A 106 5.95 1.83 -16.63
CA ILE A 106 7.07 2.68 -16.17
C ILE A 106 7.95 3.12 -17.34
N ALA A 107 8.21 2.22 -18.30
CA ALA A 107 9.08 2.51 -19.43
C ALA A 107 8.45 3.51 -20.42
N GLU A 108 7.13 3.45 -20.60
CA GLU A 108 6.38 4.28 -21.56
C GLU A 108 6.16 5.72 -21.08
N ASP A 109 6.14 5.98 -19.77
CA ASP A 109 5.92 7.33 -19.22
C ASP A 109 7.21 8.17 -19.26
N SER A 110 7.06 9.50 -19.36
CA SER A 110 8.19 10.45 -19.33
C SER A 110 8.36 11.16 -17.98
N SER A 111 7.33 11.14 -17.13
CA SER A 111 7.33 11.82 -15.82
C SER A 111 8.24 11.10 -14.84
N LEU A 112 9.24 11.79 -14.29
CA LEU A 112 10.11 11.25 -13.25
C LEU A 112 9.33 10.91 -11.98
N GLU A 113 8.41 11.78 -11.57
CA GLU A 113 7.58 11.56 -10.39
C GLU A 113 6.74 10.28 -10.55
N PHE A 114 6.07 10.11 -11.69
CA PHE A 114 5.32 8.89 -11.96
C PHE A 114 6.22 7.66 -11.91
N LYS A 115 7.37 7.70 -12.61
CA LYS A 115 8.33 6.59 -12.65
C LYS A 115 8.78 6.17 -11.26
N VAL A 116 9.15 7.11 -10.40
CA VAL A 116 9.63 6.81 -9.04
C VAL A 116 8.53 6.21 -8.18
N ASN A 117 7.31 6.76 -8.25
CA ASN A 117 6.16 6.21 -7.50
C ASN A 117 5.76 4.80 -7.98
N ALA A 118 5.74 4.58 -9.29
CA ALA A 118 5.45 3.26 -9.87
C ALA A 118 6.59 2.25 -9.59
N THR A 119 7.86 2.71 -9.57
CA THR A 119 9.01 1.89 -9.18
C THR A 119 8.93 1.50 -7.70
N CYS A 120 8.43 2.37 -6.83
CA CYS A 120 8.18 2.02 -5.43
C CYS A 120 7.16 0.86 -5.31
N LEU A 121 6.09 0.92 -6.10
CA LEU A 121 5.11 -0.16 -6.17
C LEU A 121 5.74 -1.47 -6.69
N LEU A 122 6.54 -1.38 -7.76
CA LEU A 122 7.26 -2.52 -8.32
C LEU A 122 8.16 -3.18 -7.26
N PHE A 123 8.98 -2.37 -6.57
CA PHE A 123 9.84 -2.82 -5.48
C PHE A 123 9.05 -3.56 -4.40
N GLN A 124 7.93 -3.02 -3.95
CA GLN A 124 7.11 -3.62 -2.89
C GLN A 124 6.62 -5.02 -3.28
N TYR A 125 6.09 -5.19 -4.48
CA TYR A 125 5.55 -6.49 -4.90
C TYR A 125 6.62 -7.51 -5.32
N GLU A 126 7.83 -7.08 -5.65
CA GLU A 126 8.99 -7.96 -5.72
C GLU A 126 9.49 -8.36 -4.32
N LEU A 127 9.35 -7.48 -3.33
CA LEU A 127 9.80 -7.68 -1.96
C LEU A 127 8.90 -8.67 -1.18
N PHE A 128 7.59 -8.55 -1.32
CA PHE A 128 6.64 -9.31 -0.48
C PHE A 128 6.83 -10.82 -0.47
N PRO A 129 7.15 -11.52 -1.58
CA PRO A 129 7.42 -12.96 -1.54
C PRO A 129 8.57 -13.36 -0.63
N TYR A 130 9.56 -12.50 -0.43
CA TYR A 130 10.68 -12.71 0.48
C TYR A 130 10.36 -12.26 1.90
N LEU A 131 9.78 -11.06 2.05
CA LEU A 131 9.44 -10.48 3.33
C LEU A 131 8.42 -11.35 4.09
N ASP A 132 7.37 -11.82 3.41
CA ASP A 132 6.31 -12.64 4.00
C ASP A 132 6.81 -14.06 4.41
N LYS A 133 7.98 -14.47 3.91
CA LYS A 133 8.67 -15.72 4.30
C LYS A 133 9.80 -15.51 5.31
N GLY A 134 10.12 -14.27 5.66
CA GLY A 134 11.23 -13.93 6.54
C GLY A 134 12.62 -14.07 5.89
N ASN A 135 12.71 -14.06 4.56
CA ASN A 135 13.97 -14.14 3.80
C ASN A 135 14.62 -12.76 3.72
N PHE A 136 15.14 -12.27 4.84
CA PHE A 136 15.64 -10.89 4.94
C PHE A 136 16.96 -10.63 4.20
N ALA A 137 17.76 -11.66 3.91
CA ALA A 137 18.95 -11.54 3.09
C ALA A 137 18.59 -11.13 1.66
N GLU A 138 17.63 -11.83 1.04
CA GLU A 138 17.09 -11.54 -0.29
C GLU A 138 16.40 -10.18 -0.32
N CYS A 139 15.72 -9.79 0.77
CA CYS A 139 15.14 -8.45 0.89
C CYS A 139 16.23 -7.36 0.83
N THR A 140 17.39 -7.57 1.48
CA THR A 140 18.50 -6.62 1.47
C THR A 140 19.15 -6.53 0.09
N GLU A 141 19.32 -7.66 -0.59
CA GLU A 141 19.83 -7.68 -1.96
C GLU A 141 18.89 -6.92 -2.91
N LEU A 142 17.58 -7.16 -2.79
CA LEU A 142 16.58 -6.43 -3.56
C LEU A 142 16.67 -4.92 -3.27
N MET A 143 16.75 -4.51 -2.00
CA MET A 143 16.89 -3.11 -1.61
C MET A 143 18.11 -2.46 -2.28
N SER A 144 19.24 -3.17 -2.34
CA SER A 144 20.45 -2.68 -3.00
C SER A 144 20.26 -2.51 -4.51
N ARG A 145 19.53 -3.39 -5.17
CA ARG A 145 19.22 -3.27 -6.61
C ARG A 145 18.37 -2.03 -6.93
N TYR A 146 17.55 -1.57 -5.98
CA TYR A 146 16.71 -0.40 -6.14
C TYR A 146 17.33 0.90 -5.61
N GLN A 147 18.61 0.88 -5.18
CA GLN A 147 19.26 2.05 -4.61
C GLN A 147 19.17 3.28 -5.51
N GLU A 148 19.67 3.20 -6.74
CA GLU A 148 19.74 4.31 -7.69
C GLU A 148 18.38 4.73 -8.26
N THR A 149 17.46 3.76 -8.43
CA THR A 149 16.19 4.00 -9.12
C THR A 149 15.08 4.44 -8.18
N LEU A 150 15.19 4.13 -6.89
CA LEU A 150 14.17 4.42 -5.90
C LEU A 150 14.72 5.18 -4.69
N TYR A 151 15.70 4.63 -3.95
CA TYR A 151 16.17 5.23 -2.70
C TYR A 151 16.85 6.58 -2.89
N ASP A 152 17.71 6.72 -3.90
CA ASP A 152 18.38 7.99 -4.22
C ASP A 152 17.40 9.05 -4.80
N LYS A 153 16.18 8.63 -5.10
CA LYS A 153 15.11 9.47 -5.65
C LYS A 153 13.91 9.61 -4.72
N GLU A 154 14.04 9.28 -3.44
CA GLU A 154 12.93 9.30 -2.47
C GLU A 154 12.21 10.66 -2.37
N ALA A 155 12.88 11.76 -2.73
CA ALA A 155 12.30 13.10 -2.76
C ALA A 155 11.14 13.25 -3.76
N TRP A 156 11.04 12.36 -4.76
CA TRP A 156 9.98 12.33 -5.78
C TRP A 156 8.81 11.43 -5.41
N LEU A 157 8.89 10.74 -4.26
CA LEU A 157 7.82 9.89 -3.79
C LEU A 157 6.65 10.72 -3.23
N SER A 158 5.45 10.30 -3.55
CA SER A 158 4.26 10.77 -2.84
C SER A 158 4.35 10.44 -1.35
N PRO A 159 3.70 11.20 -0.46
CA PRO A 159 3.74 10.91 0.99
C PRO A 159 3.36 9.48 1.34
N ILE A 160 2.37 8.91 0.64
CA ILE A 160 1.93 7.53 0.86
C ILE A 160 3.06 6.56 0.50
N ARG A 161 3.63 6.65 -0.71
CA ARG A 161 4.71 5.76 -1.15
C ARG A 161 5.97 5.91 -0.29
N LYS A 162 6.27 7.12 0.15
CA LYS A 162 7.39 7.36 1.06
C LYS A 162 7.17 6.66 2.40
N SER A 163 5.98 6.75 2.97
CA SER A 163 5.66 6.06 4.23
C SER A 163 5.73 4.52 4.11
N GLU A 164 5.28 3.98 2.98
CA GLU A 164 5.39 2.56 2.67
C GLU A 164 6.86 2.12 2.53
N LEU A 165 7.67 2.85 1.76
CA LEU A 165 9.09 2.56 1.59
C LEU A 165 9.81 2.55 2.94
N LEU A 166 9.56 3.56 3.79
CA LEU A 166 10.14 3.65 5.13
C LEU A 166 9.73 2.48 6.03
N LEU A 167 8.46 2.07 5.99
CA LEU A 167 7.98 0.92 6.75
C LEU A 167 8.69 -0.36 6.33
N TYR A 168 8.68 -0.69 5.03
CA TYR A 168 9.26 -1.95 4.55
C TYR A 168 10.78 -1.98 4.73
N THR A 169 11.47 -0.86 4.51
CA THR A 169 12.91 -0.75 4.81
C THR A 169 13.19 -0.97 6.30
N THR A 170 12.36 -0.43 7.17
CA THR A 170 12.46 -0.65 8.62
C THR A 170 12.30 -2.14 8.97
N LEU A 171 11.30 -2.82 8.39
CA LEU A 171 11.06 -4.25 8.63
C LEU A 171 12.24 -5.11 8.15
N ILE A 172 12.85 -4.78 7.00
CA ILE A 172 14.05 -5.47 6.51
C ILE A 172 15.19 -5.33 7.52
N HIS A 173 15.43 -4.12 8.04
CA HIS A 173 16.48 -3.90 9.02
C HIS A 173 16.22 -4.61 10.36
N ILE A 174 14.97 -4.65 10.83
CA ILE A 174 14.60 -5.41 12.04
C ILE A 174 14.85 -6.90 11.82
N GLY A 175 14.40 -7.45 10.70
CA GLY A 175 14.59 -8.86 10.37
C GLY A 175 16.08 -9.27 10.26
N ASN A 176 16.93 -8.36 9.82
CA ASN A 176 18.40 -8.52 9.83
C ASN A 176 19.06 -8.13 11.17
N GLN A 177 18.29 -7.89 12.22
CA GLN A 177 18.77 -7.47 13.54
C GLN A 177 19.59 -6.15 13.55
N ASN A 178 19.45 -5.35 12.49
CA ASN A 178 20.08 -4.03 12.38
C ASN A 178 19.18 -2.94 13.00
N TYR A 179 18.94 -3.03 14.29
CA TYR A 179 18.02 -2.14 15.01
C TYR A 179 18.45 -0.66 14.97
N LYS A 180 19.76 -0.40 14.86
CA LYS A 180 20.26 0.98 14.73
C LYS A 180 19.78 1.65 13.43
N ALA A 181 19.88 0.94 12.32
CA ALA A 181 19.38 1.43 11.03
C ALA A 181 17.84 1.53 11.06
N ALA A 182 17.14 0.51 11.59
CA ALA A 182 15.69 0.54 11.72
C ALA A 182 15.20 1.79 12.48
N LYS A 183 15.82 2.11 13.64
CA LYS A 183 15.48 3.32 14.42
C LYS A 183 15.73 4.61 13.65
N LYS A 184 16.75 4.69 12.79
CA LYS A 184 17.00 5.85 11.93
C LYS A 184 15.87 6.07 10.93
N TYR A 185 15.44 5.00 10.23
CA TYR A 185 14.32 5.09 9.27
C TYR A 185 13.01 5.47 9.94
N ILE A 186 12.70 4.90 11.10
CA ILE A 186 11.51 5.26 11.89
C ILE A 186 11.56 6.73 12.32
N SER A 187 12.71 7.22 12.78
CA SER A 187 12.88 8.60 13.21
C SER A 187 12.64 9.57 12.04
N ASN A 188 13.15 9.25 10.86
CA ASN A 188 12.91 10.03 9.65
C ASN A 188 11.40 10.09 9.33
N ALA A 189 10.69 8.96 9.43
CA ALA A 189 9.26 8.91 9.19
C ALA A 189 8.46 9.78 10.17
N ILE A 190 8.83 9.78 11.45
CA ILE A 190 8.13 10.53 12.50
C ILE A 190 8.34 12.05 12.38
N ILE A 191 9.52 12.47 11.93
CA ILE A 191 9.87 13.89 11.77
C ILE A 191 9.26 14.47 10.50
N ASP A 192 9.02 13.67 9.47
CA ASP A 192 8.49 14.17 8.20
C ASP A 192 7.04 14.63 8.35
N HIS A 193 6.84 15.94 8.19
CA HIS A 193 5.53 16.57 8.33
C HIS A 193 4.50 16.10 7.30
N ASN A 194 4.95 15.63 6.14
CA ASN A 194 4.06 15.20 5.06
C ASN A 194 3.44 13.83 5.32
N ILE A 195 4.11 12.97 6.10
CA ILE A 195 3.67 11.59 6.33
C ILE A 195 3.15 11.34 7.74
N LYS A 196 3.47 12.18 8.73
CA LYS A 196 3.15 11.95 10.16
C LYS A 196 1.66 11.74 10.47
N TYR A 197 0.77 12.22 9.60
CA TYR A 197 -0.69 12.08 9.77
C TYR A 197 -1.29 10.92 8.96
N LEU A 198 -0.49 10.21 8.19
CA LEU A 198 -0.97 9.06 7.41
C LEU A 198 -1.34 7.89 8.33
N PRO A 199 -2.37 7.10 7.99
CA PRO A 199 -2.78 5.94 8.77
C PRO A 199 -1.64 4.95 9.03
N LEU A 200 -0.71 4.79 8.06
CA LEU A 200 0.43 3.89 8.14
C LEU A 200 1.42 4.27 9.26
N MET A 201 1.43 5.52 9.71
CA MET A 201 2.24 5.97 10.83
C MET A 201 1.93 5.26 12.14
N ARG A 202 0.70 4.78 12.32
CA ARG A 202 0.36 3.93 13.48
C ARG A 202 1.16 2.63 13.45
N THR A 203 1.19 1.96 12.30
CA THR A 203 1.97 0.73 12.11
C THR A 203 3.47 0.99 12.33
N ILE A 204 4.01 2.08 11.78
CA ILE A 204 5.42 2.46 11.98
C ILE A 204 5.72 2.67 13.47
N ARG A 205 4.84 3.30 14.23
CA ARG A 205 4.99 3.49 15.68
C ARG A 205 4.94 2.18 16.45
N LEU A 206 4.09 1.22 16.05
CA LEU A 206 4.08 -0.12 16.66
C LEU A 206 5.37 -0.88 16.35
N VAL A 207 5.87 -0.82 15.13
CA VAL A 207 7.16 -1.41 14.73
C VAL A 207 8.32 -0.78 15.52
N ARG A 208 8.23 0.49 15.87
CA ARG A 208 9.21 1.17 16.75
C ARG A 208 9.31 0.53 18.13
N LEU A 209 8.21 0.06 18.71
CA LEU A 209 8.22 -0.64 20.00
C LEU A 209 9.08 -1.91 19.93
N ILE A 210 9.02 -2.64 18.81
CA ILE A 210 9.85 -3.83 18.59
C ILE A 210 11.33 -3.44 18.61
N ALA A 211 11.70 -2.39 17.86
CA ALA A 211 13.10 -1.92 17.83
C ALA A 211 13.60 -1.46 19.20
N TYR A 212 12.77 -0.82 20.01
CA TYR A 212 13.12 -0.42 21.38
C TYR A 212 13.24 -1.63 22.32
N TYR A 213 12.37 -2.63 22.17
CA TYR A 213 12.44 -3.86 22.96
C TYR A 213 13.75 -4.59 22.72
N GLU A 214 14.10 -4.80 21.47
CA GLU A 214 15.34 -5.49 21.07
C GLU A 214 16.62 -4.74 21.50
N THR A 215 16.53 -3.42 21.61
CA THR A 215 17.65 -2.60 22.12
C THR A 215 17.56 -2.31 23.62
N GLN A 216 16.62 -2.94 24.35
CA GLN A 216 16.41 -2.82 25.81
C GLN A 216 16.13 -1.38 26.29
N GLU A 217 15.53 -0.56 25.44
CA GLU A 217 15.19 0.84 25.75
C GLU A 217 13.79 0.95 26.40
N PHE A 218 13.61 0.30 27.56
CA PHE A 218 12.30 0.11 28.21
C PHE A 218 11.59 1.42 28.59
N GLU A 219 12.32 2.47 28.93
CA GLU A 219 11.70 3.78 29.22
C GLU A 219 11.08 4.39 27.95
N LEU A 220 11.72 4.20 26.80
CA LEU A 220 11.16 4.66 25.51
C LEU A 220 9.92 3.86 25.12
N ILE A 221 9.90 2.55 25.41
CA ILE A 221 8.71 1.71 25.23
C ILE A 221 7.54 2.27 26.05
N ARG A 222 7.75 2.53 27.35
CA ARG A 222 6.71 3.07 28.23
C ARG A 222 6.17 4.41 27.73
N HIS A 223 7.05 5.29 27.31
CA HIS A 223 6.66 6.59 26.78
C HIS A 223 5.84 6.47 25.48
N GLU A 224 6.34 5.67 24.52
CA GLU A 224 5.69 5.49 23.21
C GLU A 224 4.36 4.76 23.36
N SER A 225 4.29 3.68 24.16
CA SER A 225 3.03 2.94 24.41
C SER A 225 1.95 3.85 25.01
N ARG A 226 2.30 4.69 26.00
CA ARG A 226 1.35 5.67 26.56
C ARG A 226 0.87 6.68 25.51
N SER A 227 1.75 7.12 24.63
CA SER A 227 1.43 8.05 23.55
C SER A 227 0.48 7.41 22.52
N ILE A 228 0.73 6.16 22.13
CA ILE A 228 -0.14 5.40 21.22
C ILE A 228 -1.50 5.17 21.88
N THR A 229 -1.54 4.71 23.13
CA THR A 229 -2.80 4.48 23.86
C THR A 229 -3.66 5.74 23.95
N ARG A 230 -3.06 6.92 24.20
CA ARG A 230 -3.80 8.19 24.20
C ARG A 230 -4.38 8.51 22.83
N SER A 231 -3.66 8.24 21.74
CA SER A 231 -4.18 8.47 20.38
C SER A 231 -5.33 7.52 20.05
N LEU A 232 -5.26 6.27 20.47
CA LEU A 232 -6.32 5.27 20.26
C LEU A 232 -7.58 5.53 21.10
N SER A 233 -7.45 6.22 22.23
CA SER A 233 -8.58 6.57 23.11
C SER A 233 -9.40 7.75 22.58
N SER A 234 -9.00 8.39 21.49
CA SER A 234 -9.74 9.48 20.88
C SER A 234 -11.00 8.95 20.17
N PRO A 235 -12.20 9.49 20.46
CA PRO A 235 -13.46 8.99 19.89
C PRO A 235 -13.59 9.19 18.38
N LYS A 236 -12.62 9.87 17.73
CA LYS A 236 -12.59 10.15 16.29
C LYS A 236 -11.83 9.10 15.47
N GLU A 237 -11.13 8.18 16.12
CA GLU A 237 -10.28 7.23 15.43
C GLU A 237 -10.83 5.80 15.51
N GLN A 238 -10.93 5.11 14.36
CA GLN A 238 -11.16 3.67 14.32
C GLN A 238 -9.95 2.94 14.88
N THR A 239 -10.15 2.18 15.97
CA THR A 239 -9.11 1.35 16.55
C THR A 239 -9.19 -0.07 15.98
N PHE A 240 -8.07 -0.63 15.56
CA PHE A 240 -7.99 -2.02 15.14
C PHE A 240 -7.63 -2.91 16.35
N LYS A 241 -8.24 -4.10 16.43
CA LYS A 241 -7.95 -5.08 17.49
C LYS A 241 -6.45 -5.42 17.60
N THR A 242 -5.76 -5.45 16.47
CA THR A 242 -4.31 -5.71 16.39
C THR A 242 -3.47 -4.67 17.11
N GLU A 243 -3.85 -3.39 17.08
CA GLU A 243 -3.13 -2.31 17.79
C GLU A 243 -3.22 -2.50 19.30
N HIS A 244 -4.41 -2.86 19.82
CA HIS A 244 -4.58 -3.18 21.22
C HIS A 244 -3.79 -4.42 21.63
N THR A 245 -3.76 -5.46 20.82
CA THR A 245 -3.02 -6.69 21.11
C THR A 245 -1.52 -6.41 21.26
N VAL A 246 -0.91 -5.64 20.34
CA VAL A 246 0.53 -5.29 20.42
C VAL A 246 0.87 -4.47 21.66
N LEU A 247 -0.06 -3.64 22.15
CA LEU A 247 0.18 -2.83 23.37
C LEU A 247 0.02 -3.61 24.67
N TRP A 248 -0.55 -4.82 24.62
CA TRP A 248 -0.74 -5.69 25.80
C TRP A 248 0.47 -6.59 26.07
N PHE A 249 1.34 -6.81 25.10
CA PHE A 249 2.61 -7.54 25.23
C PHE A 249 3.76 -6.58 25.55
#